data_329cbf87639e2e9edb948752eb6252a2
#
_entry.id   329cbf87639e2e9edb948752eb6252a2
#
_cell.length_a   1.000
_cell.length_b   1.000
_cell.length_c   1.000
_cell.angle_alpha   90.00
_cell.angle_beta   90.00
_cell.angle_gamma   90.00
#
_symmetry.space_group_name_H-M   'P 1'
#
loop_
_entity.id
_entity.type
_entity.pdbx_description
1 polymer ?
#
loop_
_entity_poly.entity_id
_entity_poly.type
_entity_poly.pdbx_seq_one_letter_code
_entity_poly.pdbx_strand_id
1 'polypeptide(L)'
;MKFADGFWLNQRGYEVNYANQAFEIEEIENGFLVVATPFVVYNRAMMLGSANLEIAYTSTQENCVKVSITHHKGHVDNGPHFVLEDKGFKPQVTVTDKEAVLVTGDTKLVVSKENWSFTYYYKDKKLTSGGWRSTGVIF
;
A
#
# COMPACT_ATOMS: atom_id res chain seq x y z
N MET A 1 18.68 3.60 11.01
CA MET A 1 17.58 4.54 10.72
C MET A 1 17.33 5.37 11.97
N LYS A 2 16.76 6.57 11.86
CA LYS A 2 16.56 7.46 13.02
C LYS A 2 15.64 6.89 14.12
N PHE A 3 14.76 5.98 13.79
CA PHE A 3 13.77 5.40 14.70
C PHE A 3 14.09 3.98 15.16
N ALA A 4 15.09 3.34 14.58
CA ALA A 4 15.46 1.97 14.90
C ALA A 4 16.82 1.91 15.61
N ASP A 5 16.88 1.04 16.62
CA ASP A 5 18.11 0.62 17.29
C ASP A 5 18.41 -0.83 16.91
N GLY A 6 19.31 -0.98 15.96
CA GLY A 6 19.54 -2.27 15.31
C GLY A 6 18.38 -2.73 14.42
N PHE A 7 18.27 -4.05 14.20
CA PHE A 7 17.23 -4.64 13.32
C PHE A 7 15.87 -4.84 13.99
N TRP A 8 15.83 -4.92 15.31
CA TRP A 8 14.67 -5.46 16.02
C TRP A 8 13.99 -4.46 16.94
N LEU A 9 14.71 -3.48 17.44
CA LEU A 9 14.23 -2.55 18.45
C LEU A 9 13.91 -1.20 17.84
N ASN A 10 12.83 -0.60 18.29
CA ASN A 10 12.54 0.80 18.05
C ASN A 10 13.21 1.63 19.15
N GLN A 11 13.73 2.79 18.79
CA GLN A 11 14.25 3.74 19.76
C GLN A 11 13.13 4.25 20.66
N ARG A 12 13.46 4.62 21.89
CA ARG A 12 12.49 5.24 22.81
C ARG A 12 11.88 6.50 22.17
N GLY A 13 10.56 6.65 22.30
CA GLY A 13 9.84 7.81 21.79
C GLY A 13 9.34 7.64 20.35
N TYR A 14 9.56 6.48 19.72
CA TYR A 14 8.99 6.15 18.42
C TYR A 14 8.02 4.99 18.53
N GLU A 15 6.86 5.18 17.97
CA GLU A 15 5.90 4.12 17.69
C GLU A 15 5.92 3.82 16.19
N VAL A 16 6.11 2.57 15.81
CA VAL A 16 6.21 2.16 14.41
C VAL A 16 5.17 1.08 14.14
N ASN A 17 4.28 1.37 13.22
CA ASN A 17 3.23 0.45 12.78
C ASN A 17 3.48 0.07 11.31
N TYR A 18 3.86 -1.19 11.07
CA TYR A 18 4.10 -1.73 9.74
C TYR A 18 2.86 -2.45 9.22
N ALA A 19 2.58 -2.33 7.92
CA ALA A 19 1.60 -3.19 7.27
C ALA A 19 2.01 -4.66 7.40
N ASN A 20 1.12 -5.50 7.91
CA ASN A 20 1.34 -6.91 8.15
C ASN A 20 0.26 -7.81 7.55
N GLN A 21 -0.93 -7.26 7.33
CA GLN A 21 -2.05 -7.95 6.68
C GLN A 21 -2.73 -6.98 5.71
N ALA A 22 -3.02 -7.44 4.50
CA ALA A 22 -4.01 -6.80 3.63
C ALA A 22 -5.39 -7.27 4.09
N PHE A 23 -5.99 -6.54 5.04
CA PHE A 23 -7.26 -6.92 5.65
C PHE A 23 -8.41 -6.89 4.65
N GLU A 24 -8.47 -5.83 3.85
CA GLU A 24 -9.48 -5.63 2.81
C GLU A 24 -8.83 -5.07 1.56
N ILE A 25 -9.30 -5.50 0.40
CA ILE A 25 -8.94 -4.91 -0.88
C ILE A 25 -10.21 -4.62 -1.65
N GLU A 26 -10.35 -3.38 -2.10
CA GLU A 26 -11.47 -2.85 -2.84
C GLU A 26 -11.01 -2.28 -4.18
N GLU A 27 -11.73 -2.59 -5.27
CA GLU A 27 -11.50 -1.96 -6.56
C GLU A 27 -12.00 -0.52 -6.53
N ILE A 28 -11.17 0.41 -6.99
CA ILE A 28 -11.47 1.84 -7.09
C ILE A 28 -11.22 2.33 -8.51
N GLU A 29 -11.55 3.57 -8.80
CA GLU A 29 -11.28 4.18 -10.10
C GLU A 29 -9.78 4.12 -10.43
N ASN A 30 -9.45 3.54 -11.58
CA ASN A 30 -8.08 3.37 -12.10
C ASN A 30 -7.14 2.55 -11.20
N GLY A 31 -7.67 1.67 -10.33
CA GLY A 31 -6.83 0.86 -9.46
C GLY A 31 -7.57 0.11 -8.36
N PHE A 32 -6.90 -0.09 -7.24
CA PHE A 32 -7.48 -0.70 -6.05
C PHE A 32 -6.93 -0.07 -4.77
N LEU A 33 -7.74 -0.13 -3.72
CA LEU A 33 -7.41 0.32 -2.36
C LEU A 33 -7.18 -0.91 -1.46
N VAL A 34 -6.10 -0.90 -0.71
CA VAL A 34 -5.81 -1.89 0.32
C VAL A 34 -5.93 -1.24 1.69
N VAL A 35 -6.76 -1.80 2.55
CA VAL A 35 -6.75 -1.50 3.99
C VAL A 35 -5.78 -2.47 4.64
N ALA A 36 -4.62 -1.98 5.05
CA ALA A 36 -3.59 -2.78 5.69
C ALA A 36 -3.55 -2.52 7.20
N THR A 37 -3.38 -3.60 7.96
CA THR A 37 -3.33 -3.58 9.43
C THR A 37 -1.95 -4.00 9.92
N PRO A 38 -1.48 -3.51 11.09
CA PRO A 38 -0.15 -3.82 11.62
C PRO A 38 -0.07 -5.22 12.25
N PHE A 39 -1.19 -5.90 12.40
CA PHE A 39 -1.28 -7.26 12.93
C PHE A 39 -2.43 -8.02 12.25
N VAL A 40 -2.46 -9.34 12.44
CA VAL A 40 -3.56 -10.17 11.91
C VAL A 40 -4.83 -9.92 12.71
N VAL A 41 -5.90 -9.54 12.02
CA VAL A 41 -7.21 -9.22 12.60
C VAL A 41 -8.06 -10.49 12.63
N TYR A 42 -8.47 -10.90 13.82
CA TYR A 42 -9.37 -12.04 14.02
C TYR A 42 -10.82 -11.62 14.32
N ASN A 43 -11.02 -10.38 14.79
CA ASN A 43 -12.34 -9.85 15.07
C ASN A 43 -12.36 -8.32 14.91
N ARG A 44 -13.56 -7.77 14.73
CA ARG A 44 -13.76 -6.34 14.47
C ARG A 44 -13.20 -5.42 15.56
N ALA A 45 -13.22 -5.85 16.82
CA ALA A 45 -12.75 -5.02 17.92
C ALA A 45 -11.24 -4.74 17.84
N MET A 46 -10.47 -5.61 17.20
CA MET A 46 -9.02 -5.43 17.03
C MET A 46 -8.66 -4.27 16.11
N MET A 47 -9.57 -3.83 15.26
CA MET A 47 -9.32 -2.67 14.38
C MET A 47 -9.50 -1.32 15.11
N LEU A 48 -10.18 -1.33 16.25
CA LEU A 48 -10.36 -0.14 17.06
C LEU A 48 -9.05 0.17 17.80
N GLY A 49 -8.45 1.30 17.51
CA GLY A 49 -7.16 1.71 18.10
C GLY A 49 -5.93 1.17 17.37
N SER A 50 -6.11 0.62 16.18
CA SER A 50 -5.02 0.23 15.28
C SER A 50 -4.70 1.35 14.29
N ALA A 51 -3.43 1.53 13.96
CA ALA A 51 -2.98 2.38 12.88
C ALA A 51 -3.24 1.69 11.54
N ASN A 52 -4.48 1.76 11.04
CA ASN A 52 -4.80 1.23 9.72
C ASN A 52 -4.18 2.11 8.64
N LEU A 53 -3.62 1.47 7.62
CA LEU A 53 -3.04 2.12 6.46
C LEU A 53 -3.97 1.93 5.26
N GLU A 54 -4.42 3.01 4.67
CA GLU A 54 -5.10 3.01 3.37
C GLU A 54 -4.04 3.18 2.28
N ILE A 55 -3.85 2.15 1.47
CA ILE A 55 -2.83 2.13 0.41
C ILE A 55 -3.55 2.03 -0.93
N ALA A 56 -3.63 3.15 -1.65
CA ALA A 56 -4.20 3.18 -2.99
C ALA A 56 -3.12 2.97 -4.04
N TYR A 57 -3.32 1.97 -4.89
CA TYR A 57 -2.52 1.69 -6.07
C TYR A 57 -3.33 2.05 -7.30
N THR A 58 -2.92 3.10 -8.02
CA THR A 58 -3.65 3.60 -9.19
C THR A 58 -2.72 3.84 -10.36
N SER A 59 -3.27 3.87 -11.57
CA SER A 59 -2.52 4.19 -12.78
C SER A 59 -3.38 5.02 -13.72
N THR A 60 -2.87 6.16 -14.14
CA THR A 60 -3.47 7.04 -15.16
C THR A 60 -2.54 7.25 -16.35
N GLN A 61 -1.37 6.61 -16.31
CA GLN A 61 -0.37 6.62 -17.37
C GLN A 61 0.17 5.21 -17.58
N GLU A 62 0.41 4.85 -18.81
CA GLU A 62 1.00 3.55 -19.16
C GLU A 62 2.35 3.33 -18.48
N ASN A 63 2.56 2.13 -17.96
CA ASN A 63 3.78 1.73 -17.24
C ASN A 63 4.09 2.52 -15.96
N CYS A 64 3.10 3.24 -15.41
CA CYS A 64 3.27 4.04 -14.21
C CYS A 64 2.26 3.62 -13.14
N VAL A 65 2.72 3.26 -11.96
CA VAL A 65 1.87 2.98 -10.79
C VAL A 65 2.08 4.07 -9.75
N LYS A 66 1.01 4.78 -9.41
CA LYS A 66 0.97 5.72 -8.29
C LYS A 66 0.60 4.96 -7.03
N VAL A 67 1.38 5.13 -5.97
CA VAL A 67 1.10 4.59 -4.64
C VAL A 67 0.83 5.75 -3.69
N SER A 68 -0.36 5.77 -3.10
CA SER A 68 -0.73 6.74 -2.07
C SER A 68 -0.98 6.01 -0.77
N ILE A 69 -0.24 6.36 0.29
CA ILE A 69 -0.35 5.75 1.61
C ILE A 69 -0.91 6.79 2.56
N THR A 70 -2.05 6.49 3.17
CA THR A 70 -2.72 7.39 4.11
C THR A 70 -2.95 6.62 5.42
N HIS A 71 -2.47 7.18 6.53
CA HIS A 71 -2.75 6.69 7.87
C HIS A 71 -3.91 7.48 8.50
N HIS A 72 -3.86 8.79 8.37
CA HIS A 72 -4.88 9.69 8.88
C HIS A 72 -5.14 10.81 7.88
N LYS A 73 -6.39 11.01 7.53
CA LYS A 73 -6.80 12.11 6.66
C LYS A 73 -7.33 13.24 7.52
N GLY A 74 -6.48 14.23 7.80
CA GLY A 74 -6.86 15.43 8.52
C GLY A 74 -7.75 16.37 7.69
N HIS A 75 -8.24 17.42 8.33
CA HIS A 75 -9.05 18.47 7.68
C HIS A 75 -8.21 19.55 7.01
N VAL A 76 -6.92 19.63 7.34
CA VAL A 76 -6.02 20.66 6.81
C VAL A 76 -5.22 20.06 5.67
N ASP A 77 -5.34 20.66 4.52
CA ASP A 77 -4.56 20.30 3.36
C ASP A 77 -3.25 21.07 3.35
N ASN A 78 -2.19 20.40 3.71
CA ASN A 78 -0.88 21.01 3.96
C ASN A 78 -0.02 21.16 2.70
N GLY A 79 -0.54 20.90 1.49
CA GLY A 79 0.26 21.06 0.26
C GLY A 79 1.78 20.90 0.41
N PRO A 80 2.54 20.95 -0.63
CA PRO A 80 2.27 21.41 -1.99
C PRO A 80 1.49 20.41 -2.82
N HIS A 81 0.66 20.95 -3.72
CA HIS A 81 -0.09 20.16 -4.70
C HIS A 81 0.62 20.25 -6.05
N PHE A 82 0.94 19.10 -6.60
CA PHE A 82 1.42 18.99 -7.96
C PHE A 82 0.28 18.55 -8.86
N VAL A 83 0.05 19.26 -9.94
CA VAL A 83 -0.86 18.82 -11.00
C VAL A 83 -0.16 17.68 -11.74
N LEU A 84 -0.69 16.47 -11.58
CA LEU A 84 -0.26 15.32 -12.38
C LEU A 84 -1.13 15.31 -13.64
N GLU A 85 -0.50 15.24 -14.80
CA GLU A 85 -1.22 15.04 -16.06
C GLU A 85 -1.90 13.67 -16.03
N ASP A 86 -3.23 13.68 -16.07
CA ASP A 86 -4.00 12.47 -16.33
C ASP A 86 -4.05 12.27 -17.86
N LYS A 87 -3.42 11.20 -18.33
CA LYS A 87 -3.42 10.84 -19.76
C LYS A 87 -4.61 9.96 -20.15
N GLY A 88 -5.56 9.76 -19.23
CA GLY A 88 -6.77 8.97 -19.49
C GLY A 88 -6.49 7.48 -19.70
N PHE A 89 -5.32 6.98 -19.35
CA PHE A 89 -5.00 5.57 -19.42
C PHE A 89 -5.79 4.79 -18.35
N LYS A 90 -6.39 3.68 -18.75
CA LYS A 90 -7.14 2.80 -17.84
C LYS A 90 -6.37 1.50 -17.65
N PRO A 91 -5.91 1.19 -16.44
CA PRO A 91 -5.26 -0.07 -16.14
C PRO A 91 -6.30 -1.21 -16.12
N GLN A 92 -5.81 -2.44 -16.27
CA GLN A 92 -6.60 -3.63 -15.96
C GLN A 92 -6.42 -3.95 -14.48
N VAL A 93 -7.52 -4.14 -13.76
CA VAL A 93 -7.54 -4.46 -12.33
C VAL A 93 -8.25 -5.80 -12.14
N THR A 94 -7.70 -6.64 -11.28
CA THR A 94 -8.33 -7.90 -10.89
C THR A 94 -8.14 -8.06 -9.39
N VAL A 95 -9.24 -8.21 -8.65
CA VAL A 95 -9.22 -8.47 -7.20
C VAL A 95 -9.82 -9.85 -6.95
N THR A 96 -9.08 -10.68 -6.23
CA THR A 96 -9.50 -12.03 -5.83
C THR A 96 -9.43 -12.17 -4.31
N ASP A 97 -9.83 -13.31 -3.79
CA ASP A 97 -9.72 -13.60 -2.35
C ASP A 97 -8.25 -13.70 -1.88
N LYS A 98 -7.31 -13.96 -2.80
CA LYS A 98 -5.89 -14.19 -2.47
C LYS A 98 -4.98 -13.02 -2.82
N GLU A 99 -5.32 -12.28 -3.86
CA GLU A 99 -4.44 -11.22 -4.38
C GLU A 99 -5.21 -10.15 -5.15
N ALA A 100 -4.59 -8.99 -5.29
CA ALA A 100 -5.01 -7.96 -6.24
C ALA A 100 -3.89 -7.72 -7.26
N VAL A 101 -4.29 -7.57 -8.51
CA VAL A 101 -3.38 -7.35 -9.65
C VAL A 101 -3.77 -6.08 -10.39
N LEU A 102 -2.81 -5.24 -10.68
CA LEU A 102 -2.95 -4.07 -11.55
C LEU A 102 -1.97 -4.19 -12.70
N VAL A 103 -2.47 -4.11 -13.92
CA VAL A 103 -1.66 -4.14 -15.15
C VAL A 103 -1.79 -2.82 -15.87
N THR A 104 -0.66 -2.18 -16.15
CA THR A 104 -0.56 -0.90 -16.85
C THR A 104 0.55 -1.00 -17.89
N GLY A 105 0.18 -1.17 -19.18
CA GLY A 105 1.12 -1.50 -20.24
C GLY A 105 1.88 -2.80 -19.96
N ASP A 106 3.21 -2.75 -20.03
CA ASP A 106 4.10 -3.88 -19.73
C ASP A 106 4.37 -4.07 -18.22
N THR A 107 3.87 -3.15 -17.37
CA THR A 107 4.08 -3.18 -15.92
C THR A 107 2.92 -3.87 -15.23
N LYS A 108 3.22 -4.79 -14.30
CA LYS A 108 2.26 -5.50 -13.49
C LYS A 108 2.64 -5.36 -12.01
N LEU A 109 1.67 -5.01 -11.18
CA LEU A 109 1.74 -5.05 -9.73
C LEU A 109 0.86 -6.17 -9.22
N VAL A 110 1.39 -6.98 -8.31
CA VAL A 110 0.65 -8.01 -7.57
C VAL A 110 0.77 -7.72 -6.09
N VAL A 111 -0.36 -7.62 -5.39
CA VAL A 111 -0.44 -7.48 -3.92
C VAL A 111 -1.08 -8.74 -3.35
N SER A 112 -0.38 -9.43 -2.45
CA SER A 112 -0.88 -10.65 -1.79
C SER A 112 -1.69 -10.32 -0.55
N LYS A 113 -2.83 -11.02 -0.36
CA LYS A 113 -3.65 -10.96 0.86
C LYS A 113 -3.21 -11.98 1.91
N GLU A 114 -2.66 -13.11 1.50
CA GLU A 114 -2.28 -14.19 2.44
C GLU A 114 -1.12 -13.79 3.36
N ASN A 115 -0.10 -13.19 2.74
CA ASN A 115 1.03 -12.62 3.46
C ASN A 115 1.26 -11.23 2.89
N TRP A 116 1.19 -10.19 3.70
CA TRP A 116 1.43 -8.83 3.25
C TRP A 116 2.69 -8.76 2.38
N SER A 117 2.50 -8.62 1.09
CA SER A 117 3.59 -8.41 0.14
C SER A 117 3.08 -7.78 -1.15
N PHE A 118 3.96 -7.07 -1.83
CA PHE A 118 3.71 -6.57 -3.17
C PHE A 118 4.91 -6.83 -4.05
N THR A 119 4.66 -7.11 -5.33
CA THR A 119 5.70 -7.40 -6.32
C THR A 119 5.41 -6.68 -7.61
N TYR A 120 6.42 -5.98 -8.14
CA TYR A 120 6.37 -5.33 -9.44
C TYR A 120 7.09 -6.17 -10.49
N TYR A 121 6.48 -6.26 -11.64
CA TYR A 121 7.01 -6.94 -12.83
C TYR A 121 7.04 -5.98 -14.01
N TYR A 122 7.97 -6.17 -14.90
CA TYR A 122 8.03 -5.54 -16.22
C TYR A 122 8.28 -6.61 -17.26
N LYS A 123 7.41 -6.77 -18.26
CA LYS A 123 7.46 -7.87 -19.25
C LYS A 123 7.66 -9.22 -18.57
N ASP A 124 6.84 -9.49 -17.54
CA ASP A 124 6.87 -10.69 -16.70
C ASP A 124 8.18 -10.97 -15.92
N LYS A 125 9.16 -10.08 -16.03
CA LYS A 125 10.37 -10.14 -15.22
C LYS A 125 10.15 -9.39 -13.92
N LYS A 126 10.39 -10.05 -12.78
CA LYS A 126 10.33 -9.41 -11.45
C LYS A 126 11.37 -8.29 -11.37
N LEU A 127 10.90 -7.09 -11.01
CA LEU A 127 11.74 -5.91 -10.79
C LEU A 127 12.10 -5.75 -9.33
N THR A 128 11.08 -5.67 -8.47
CA THR A 128 11.24 -5.43 -7.05
C THR A 128 10.04 -5.96 -6.28
N SER A 129 10.20 -6.11 -4.99
CA SER A 129 9.11 -6.49 -4.09
C SER A 129 9.34 -5.91 -2.70
N GLY A 130 8.26 -5.81 -1.95
CA GLY A 130 8.26 -5.48 -0.53
C GLY A 130 7.34 -6.43 0.23
N GLY A 131 7.51 -6.43 1.52
CA GLY A 131 6.71 -7.24 2.44
C GLY A 131 6.76 -6.63 3.83
N TRP A 132 6.90 -7.44 4.86
CA TRP A 132 7.02 -6.98 6.22
C TRP A 132 8.11 -5.89 6.38
N ARG A 133 7.79 -4.80 7.05
CA ARG A 133 8.60 -3.59 7.25
C ARG A 133 8.87 -2.73 6.00
N SER A 134 8.26 -3.04 4.87
CA SER A 134 8.43 -2.22 3.65
C SER A 134 7.45 -1.04 3.58
N THR A 135 6.35 -1.10 4.31
CA THR A 135 5.31 -0.07 4.34
C THR A 135 4.85 0.13 5.78
N GLY A 136 4.80 1.35 6.24
CA GLY A 136 4.39 1.66 7.60
C GLY A 136 4.32 3.14 7.89
N VAL A 137 3.92 3.47 9.12
CA VAL A 137 3.86 4.82 9.67
C VAL A 137 4.65 4.88 10.97
N ILE A 138 5.28 6.01 11.23
CA ILE A 138 6.12 6.27 12.40
C ILE A 138 5.59 7.54 13.08
N PHE A 139 5.37 7.43 14.37
CA PHE A 139 4.98 8.53 15.26
C PHE A 139 6.11 8.92 16.19
#